data_6c5c417398e74fdae900bf5daaef3511
#
_entry.id   6c5c417398e74fdae900bf5daaef3511
#
_cell.length_a   1.000
_cell.length_b   1.000
_cell.length_c   1.000
_cell.angle_alpha   90.00
_cell.angle_beta   90.00
_cell.angle_gamma   90.00
#
_symmetry.space_group_name_H-M   'P 1'
#
loop_
_entity.id
_entity.type
_entity.pdbx_description
1 polymer ?
#
loop_
_entity_poly.entity_id
_entity_poly.type
_entity_poly.pdbx_seq_one_letter_code
_entity_poly.pdbx_strand_id
1 'polypeptide(L)'
;PGKLLFAGLFLAACFISMSIGTSVGTIVALVPVAAGIAEELGTGGCSGIVASPAFITAIIVGGAFFGDNLSFISDTTIAATRTQGVTMADTFRTNIRIVGPAAIIVTVIYIFMGMAVDITPAAGPIEWIKLIPYILVIALAISGMNVAAVLTIGLAVNGVIGISGDSLDWSEFLESIG
;
A
#
# COMPACT_ATOMS: atom_id res chain seq x y z
N PRO A 1 7.82 -4.82 -17.21
CA PRO A 1 7.56 -4.48 -15.80
C PRO A 1 6.07 -4.22 -15.53
N GLY A 2 5.32 -3.57 -16.45
CA GLY A 2 3.92 -3.21 -16.26
C GLY A 2 2.96 -4.39 -16.01
N LYS A 3 3.24 -5.54 -16.57
CA LYS A 3 2.40 -6.76 -16.45
C LYS A 3 2.26 -7.28 -15.01
N LEU A 4 3.20 -6.95 -14.13
CA LEU A 4 3.18 -7.37 -12.71
C LEU A 4 2.78 -6.23 -11.77
N LEU A 5 2.35 -5.07 -12.30
CA LEU A 5 2.06 -3.90 -11.49
C LEU A 5 0.96 -4.17 -10.44
N PHE A 6 -0.16 -4.72 -10.86
CA PHE A 6 -1.31 -4.97 -9.98
C PHE A 6 -1.00 -6.03 -8.92
N ALA A 7 -0.36 -7.13 -9.33
CA ALA A 7 0.06 -8.18 -8.40
C ALA A 7 1.13 -7.67 -7.42
N GLY A 8 2.10 -6.90 -7.92
CA GLY A 8 3.14 -6.29 -7.10
C GLY A 8 2.57 -5.30 -6.07
N LEU A 9 1.61 -4.47 -6.49
CA LEU A 9 0.94 -3.52 -5.60
C LEU A 9 0.13 -4.23 -4.49
N PHE A 10 -0.61 -5.28 -4.87
CA PHE A 10 -1.33 -6.12 -3.91
C PHE A 10 -0.39 -6.75 -2.89
N LEU A 11 0.69 -7.41 -3.34
CA LEU A 11 1.67 -8.05 -2.45
C LEU A 11 2.40 -7.03 -1.58
N ALA A 12 2.76 -5.87 -2.12
CA ALA A 12 3.37 -4.79 -1.34
C ALA A 12 2.43 -4.33 -0.22
N ALA A 13 1.15 -4.10 -0.52
CA ALA A 13 0.15 -3.75 0.49
C ALA A 13 -0.01 -4.85 1.55
N CYS A 14 0.01 -6.15 1.15
CA CYS A 14 -0.01 -7.27 2.09
C CYS A 14 1.18 -7.23 3.05
N PHE A 15 2.40 -7.08 2.53
CA PHE A 15 3.62 -7.07 3.36
C PHE A 15 3.68 -5.86 4.28
N ILE A 16 3.34 -4.69 3.77
CA ILE A 16 3.33 -3.45 4.58
C ILE A 16 2.32 -3.59 5.72
N SER A 17 1.10 -4.02 5.41
CA SER A 17 0.05 -4.17 6.42
C SER A 17 0.39 -5.23 7.46
N MET A 18 0.96 -6.36 7.04
CA MET A 18 1.43 -7.39 7.95
C MET A 18 2.53 -6.87 8.88
N SER A 19 3.42 -6.00 8.39
CA SER A 19 4.55 -5.44 9.14
C SER A 19 4.12 -4.32 10.10
N ILE A 20 3.17 -3.48 9.68
CA ILE A 20 2.66 -2.37 10.50
C ILE A 20 1.60 -2.86 11.50
N GLY A 21 0.85 -3.90 11.15
CA GLY A 21 -0.24 -4.45 11.96
C GLY A 21 -1.53 -3.62 11.91
N THR A 22 -1.72 -2.86 10.84
CA THR A 22 -2.96 -2.10 10.63
C THR A 22 -3.29 -1.94 9.15
N SER A 23 -4.48 -2.39 8.77
CA SER A 23 -5.00 -2.18 7.42
C SER A 23 -5.27 -0.70 7.13
N VAL A 24 -5.84 0.01 8.10
CA VAL A 24 -6.16 1.43 7.94
C VAL A 24 -4.92 2.27 7.70
N GLY A 25 -3.87 2.09 8.51
CA GLY A 25 -2.60 2.80 8.33
C GLY A 25 -1.96 2.52 6.97
N THR A 26 -2.02 1.28 6.51
CA THR A 26 -1.52 0.88 5.19
C THR A 26 -2.31 1.53 4.05
N ILE A 27 -3.65 1.55 4.15
CA ILE A 27 -4.51 2.18 3.16
C ILE A 27 -4.21 3.68 3.06
N VAL A 28 -4.18 4.37 4.19
CA VAL A 28 -3.90 5.82 4.23
C VAL A 28 -2.52 6.14 3.64
N ALA A 29 -1.50 5.33 3.92
CA ALA A 29 -0.16 5.52 3.39
C ALA A 29 -0.05 5.27 1.86
N LEU A 30 -0.82 4.32 1.32
CA LEU A 30 -0.69 3.88 -0.06
C LEU A 30 -1.74 4.47 -1.02
N VAL A 31 -2.84 5.04 -0.54
CA VAL A 31 -3.87 5.64 -1.41
C VAL A 31 -3.33 6.79 -2.28
N PRO A 32 -2.45 7.69 -1.78
CA PRO A 32 -1.83 8.69 -2.64
C PRO A 32 -1.02 8.07 -3.80
N VAL A 33 -0.35 6.93 -3.54
CA VAL A 33 0.37 6.17 -4.58
C VAL A 33 -0.61 5.61 -5.62
N ALA A 34 -1.79 5.15 -5.17
CA ALA A 34 -2.83 4.66 -6.09
C ALA A 34 -3.30 5.74 -7.05
N ALA A 35 -3.48 6.96 -6.56
CA ALA A 35 -3.89 8.10 -7.39
C ALA A 35 -2.84 8.41 -8.47
N GLY A 36 -1.56 8.50 -8.10
CA GLY A 36 -0.46 8.72 -9.04
C GLY A 36 -0.34 7.59 -10.09
N ILE A 37 -0.47 6.33 -9.67
CA ILE A 37 -0.45 5.20 -10.62
C ILE A 37 -1.63 5.27 -11.60
N ALA A 38 -2.82 5.62 -11.12
CA ALA A 38 -4.00 5.74 -11.96
C ALA A 38 -3.84 6.86 -13.00
N GLU A 39 -3.26 7.98 -12.62
CA GLU A 39 -2.96 9.10 -13.52
C GLU A 39 -1.97 8.67 -14.61
N GLU A 40 -0.86 8.03 -14.23
CA GLU A 40 0.14 7.50 -15.16
C GLU A 40 -0.45 6.47 -16.14
N LEU A 41 -1.31 5.58 -15.66
CA LEU A 41 -2.00 4.61 -16.51
C LEU A 41 -2.95 5.31 -17.49
N GLY A 42 -3.67 6.33 -17.05
CA GLY A 42 -4.58 7.11 -17.89
C GLY A 42 -3.84 7.87 -18.98
N THR A 43 -2.73 8.52 -18.66
CA THR A 43 -1.87 9.22 -19.63
C THR A 43 -1.15 8.26 -20.58
N GLY A 44 -0.83 7.04 -20.12
CA GLY A 44 -0.22 5.98 -20.92
C GLY A 44 -1.16 5.30 -21.93
N GLY A 45 -2.41 5.79 -22.07
CA GLY A 45 -3.39 5.27 -23.04
C GLY A 45 -4.21 4.09 -22.53
N CYS A 46 -4.07 3.68 -21.27
CA CYS A 46 -4.96 2.73 -20.64
C CYS A 46 -6.30 3.41 -20.37
N SER A 47 -7.38 2.83 -20.87
CA SER A 47 -8.73 3.31 -20.60
C SER A 47 -9.56 2.23 -19.90
N GLY A 48 -10.59 2.67 -19.18
CA GLY A 48 -11.51 1.79 -18.50
C GLY A 48 -11.22 1.58 -17.02
N ILE A 49 -11.79 0.51 -16.47
CA ILE A 49 -11.82 0.24 -15.02
C ILE A 49 -10.42 0.06 -14.43
N VAL A 50 -9.50 -0.52 -15.20
CA VAL A 50 -8.12 -0.85 -14.75
C VAL A 50 -7.23 0.37 -14.55
N ALA A 51 -7.52 1.48 -15.21
CA ALA A 51 -6.83 2.76 -15.02
C ALA A 51 -7.56 3.68 -14.03
N SER A 52 -8.65 3.23 -13.44
CA SER A 52 -9.39 4.06 -12.48
C SER A 52 -8.71 4.10 -11.12
N PRO A 53 -8.66 5.27 -10.46
CA PRO A 53 -8.15 5.38 -9.09
C PRO A 53 -8.87 4.43 -8.12
N ALA A 54 -10.17 4.21 -8.32
CA ALA A 54 -10.97 3.30 -7.51
C ALA A 54 -10.48 1.84 -7.61
N PHE A 55 -10.13 1.37 -8.80
CA PHE A 55 -9.62 0.02 -8.99
C PHE A 55 -8.25 -0.17 -8.34
N ILE A 56 -7.32 0.78 -8.56
CA ILE A 56 -5.99 0.73 -7.94
C ILE A 56 -6.09 0.79 -6.41
N THR A 57 -6.96 1.65 -5.89
CA THR A 57 -7.25 1.72 -4.46
C THR A 57 -7.83 0.40 -3.94
N ALA A 58 -8.73 -0.25 -4.67
CA ALA A 58 -9.30 -1.54 -4.28
C ALA A 58 -8.24 -2.65 -4.18
N ILE A 59 -7.22 -2.64 -5.04
CA ILE A 59 -6.06 -3.57 -4.95
C ILE A 59 -5.32 -3.36 -3.64
N ILE A 60 -5.04 -2.10 -3.28
CA ILE A 60 -4.35 -1.73 -2.03
C ILE A 60 -5.19 -2.14 -0.81
N VAL A 61 -6.48 -1.81 -0.82
CA VAL A 61 -7.40 -2.15 0.26
C VAL A 61 -7.46 -3.66 0.47
N GLY A 62 -7.61 -4.43 -0.60
CA GLY A 62 -7.60 -5.90 -0.55
C GLY A 62 -6.31 -6.44 0.06
N GLY A 63 -5.15 -5.94 -0.38
CA GLY A 63 -3.84 -6.33 0.16
C GLY A 63 -3.67 -5.94 1.64
N ALA A 64 -4.11 -4.73 2.00
CA ALA A 64 -4.01 -4.24 3.37
C ALA A 64 -4.84 -5.08 4.35
N PHE A 65 -6.07 -5.41 4.03
CA PHE A 65 -6.90 -6.29 4.85
C PHE A 65 -6.33 -7.71 4.96
N PHE A 66 -5.76 -8.20 3.86
CA PHE A 66 -5.12 -9.49 3.85
C PHE A 66 -3.92 -9.53 4.81
N GLY A 67 -3.02 -8.54 4.71
CA GLY A 67 -1.84 -8.46 5.56
C GLY A 67 -2.17 -8.29 7.04
N ASP A 68 -3.17 -7.47 7.36
CA ASP A 68 -3.64 -7.24 8.72
C ASP A 68 -4.13 -8.53 9.40
N ASN A 69 -4.87 -9.38 8.69
CA ASN A 69 -5.31 -10.68 9.18
C ASN A 69 -4.17 -11.68 9.48
N LEU A 70 -3.01 -11.49 8.91
CA LEU A 70 -1.82 -12.31 9.13
C LEU A 70 -0.80 -11.65 10.06
N SER A 71 -1.06 -10.43 10.51
CA SER A 71 -0.14 -9.72 11.38
C SER A 71 -0.19 -10.24 12.81
N PHE A 72 0.99 -10.43 13.41
CA PHE A 72 1.14 -10.77 14.83
C PHE A 72 0.98 -9.55 15.76
N ILE A 73 1.01 -8.35 15.22
CA ILE A 73 0.98 -7.09 15.97
C ILE A 73 -0.30 -6.30 15.72
N SER A 74 -1.24 -6.86 14.95
CA SER A 74 -2.54 -6.22 14.68
C SER A 74 -3.37 -6.13 15.97
N ASP A 75 -3.83 -4.93 16.29
CA ASP A 75 -4.66 -4.66 17.47
C ASP A 75 -5.93 -5.51 17.46
N THR A 76 -6.56 -5.66 16.30
CA THR A 76 -7.77 -6.48 16.12
C THR A 76 -7.49 -7.95 16.39
N THR A 77 -6.37 -8.47 15.87
CA THR A 77 -5.94 -9.85 16.08
C THR A 77 -5.56 -10.10 17.54
N ILE A 78 -4.85 -9.16 18.18
CA ILE A 78 -4.49 -9.25 19.60
C ILE A 78 -5.76 -9.24 20.46
N ALA A 79 -6.69 -8.33 20.20
CA ALA A 79 -7.96 -8.27 20.94
C ALA A 79 -8.75 -9.57 20.79
N ALA A 80 -8.91 -10.07 19.57
CA ALA A 80 -9.63 -11.31 19.30
C ALA A 80 -9.02 -12.53 19.99
N THR A 81 -7.70 -12.69 19.90
CA THR A 81 -6.99 -13.84 20.50
C THR A 81 -7.05 -13.81 22.02
N ARG A 82 -6.88 -12.62 22.63
CA ARG A 82 -6.94 -12.49 24.10
C ARG A 82 -8.33 -12.74 24.66
N THR A 83 -9.37 -12.27 23.98
CA THR A 83 -10.76 -12.49 24.42
C THR A 83 -11.20 -13.92 24.27
N GLN A 84 -10.67 -14.66 23.29
CA GLN A 84 -10.98 -16.07 23.05
C GLN A 84 -10.04 -17.06 23.77
N GLY A 85 -8.99 -16.56 24.42
CA GLY A 85 -8.03 -17.41 25.14
C GLY A 85 -7.19 -18.31 24.22
N VAL A 86 -7.02 -17.93 22.94
CA VAL A 86 -6.20 -18.67 21.96
C VAL A 86 -4.83 -18.02 21.78
N THR A 87 -3.85 -18.79 21.29
CA THR A 87 -2.52 -18.24 21.04
C THR A 87 -2.45 -17.54 19.68
N MET A 88 -1.60 -16.51 19.58
CA MET A 88 -1.36 -15.81 18.31
C MET A 88 -0.85 -16.77 17.21
N ALA A 89 -0.04 -17.76 17.60
CA ALA A 89 0.50 -18.73 16.66
C ALA A 89 -0.60 -19.64 16.06
N ASP A 90 -1.57 -20.06 16.86
CA ASP A 90 -2.68 -20.88 16.38
C ASP A 90 -3.61 -20.07 15.46
N THR A 91 -3.85 -18.82 15.82
CA THR A 91 -4.62 -17.87 14.98
C THR A 91 -3.93 -17.67 13.63
N PHE A 92 -2.63 -17.40 13.62
CA PHE A 92 -1.86 -17.26 12.38
C PHE A 92 -1.93 -18.51 11.52
N ARG A 93 -1.71 -19.70 12.12
CA ARG A 93 -1.77 -20.98 11.38
C ARG A 93 -3.15 -21.25 10.78
N THR A 94 -4.20 -20.87 11.48
CA THR A 94 -5.57 -21.01 10.97
C THR A 94 -5.84 -20.02 9.85
N ASN A 95 -5.50 -18.75 10.08
CA ASN A 95 -5.73 -17.69 9.10
C ASN A 95 -4.94 -17.94 7.81
N ILE A 96 -3.65 -18.31 7.87
CA ILE A 96 -2.85 -18.55 6.66
C ILE A 96 -3.42 -19.68 5.79
N ARG A 97 -4.06 -20.69 6.41
CA ARG A 97 -4.69 -21.79 5.67
C ARG A 97 -5.93 -21.35 4.91
N ILE A 98 -6.66 -20.37 5.43
CA ILE A 98 -7.89 -19.86 4.81
C ILE A 98 -7.56 -18.75 3.82
N VAL A 99 -6.79 -17.79 4.27
CA VAL A 99 -6.52 -16.54 3.53
C VAL A 99 -5.40 -16.73 2.51
N GLY A 100 -4.43 -17.62 2.78
CA GLY A 100 -3.30 -17.90 1.89
C GLY A 100 -3.71 -18.35 0.48
N PRO A 101 -4.55 -19.37 0.35
CA PRO A 101 -5.06 -19.78 -0.96
C PRO A 101 -5.82 -18.66 -1.68
N ALA A 102 -6.60 -17.87 -0.95
CA ALA A 102 -7.33 -16.74 -1.52
C ALA A 102 -6.37 -15.68 -2.08
N ALA A 103 -5.28 -15.36 -1.35
CA ALA A 103 -4.27 -14.42 -1.85
C ALA A 103 -3.57 -14.93 -3.10
N ILE A 104 -3.25 -16.21 -3.16
CA ILE A 104 -2.63 -16.79 -4.35
C ILE A 104 -3.56 -16.63 -5.54
N ILE A 105 -4.85 -16.97 -5.39
CA ILE A 105 -5.85 -16.84 -6.45
C ILE A 105 -5.95 -15.37 -6.90
N VAL A 106 -6.08 -14.43 -5.96
CA VAL A 106 -6.18 -12.99 -6.26
C VAL A 106 -4.92 -12.49 -6.95
N THR A 107 -3.73 -12.90 -6.47
CA THR A 107 -2.46 -12.55 -7.10
C THR A 107 -2.39 -13.04 -8.55
N VAL A 108 -2.82 -14.27 -8.80
CA VAL A 108 -2.88 -14.85 -10.15
C VAL A 108 -3.85 -14.07 -11.03
N ILE A 109 -5.03 -13.71 -10.53
CA ILE A 109 -6.00 -12.87 -11.26
C ILE A 109 -5.36 -11.52 -11.62
N TYR A 110 -4.67 -10.85 -10.69
CA TYR A 110 -4.00 -9.58 -10.95
C TYR A 110 -2.85 -9.70 -11.95
N ILE A 111 -2.14 -10.84 -11.98
CA ILE A 111 -1.14 -11.11 -13.03
C ILE A 111 -1.82 -11.18 -14.40
N PHE A 112 -2.91 -11.95 -14.52
CA PHE A 112 -3.65 -12.05 -15.78
C PHE A 112 -4.23 -10.70 -16.22
N MET A 113 -4.81 -9.94 -15.29
CA MET A 113 -5.30 -8.59 -15.59
C MET A 113 -4.18 -7.66 -16.06
N GLY A 114 -3.01 -7.70 -15.42
CA GLY A 114 -1.85 -6.92 -15.81
C GLY A 114 -1.25 -7.36 -17.16
N MET A 115 -1.40 -8.63 -17.54
CA MET A 115 -0.98 -9.11 -18.87
C MET A 115 -1.92 -8.65 -19.99
N ALA A 116 -3.18 -8.41 -19.68
CA ALA A 116 -4.19 -7.93 -20.63
C ALA A 116 -4.11 -6.41 -20.88
N VAL A 117 -3.30 -5.70 -20.10
CA VAL A 117 -3.13 -4.26 -20.21
C VAL A 117 -1.73 -3.97 -20.75
N ASP A 118 -1.65 -3.37 -21.92
CA ASP A 118 -0.39 -2.84 -22.47
C ASP A 118 -0.03 -1.54 -21.75
N ILE A 119 0.62 -1.68 -20.60
CA ILE A 119 1.20 -0.56 -19.89
C ILE A 119 2.54 -0.25 -20.54
N THR A 120 2.59 0.77 -21.38
CA THR A 120 3.84 1.41 -21.75
C THR A 120 4.21 2.34 -20.59
N PRO A 121 5.23 2.01 -19.79
CA PRO A 121 5.68 2.93 -18.75
C PRO A 121 6.04 4.24 -19.44
N ALA A 122 5.46 5.35 -19.04
CA ALA A 122 5.99 6.64 -19.40
C ALA A 122 7.44 6.65 -18.89
N ALA A 123 8.39 6.55 -19.81
CA ALA A 123 9.82 6.50 -19.50
C ALA A 123 10.30 7.92 -19.13
N GLY A 124 9.74 8.48 -18.07
CA GLY A 124 10.28 9.65 -17.40
C GLY A 124 11.53 9.27 -16.59
N PRO A 125 12.44 10.20 -16.34
CA PRO A 125 13.56 9.95 -15.45
C PRO A 125 13.00 9.60 -14.06
N ILE A 126 13.43 8.47 -13.50
CA ILE A 126 13.04 8.06 -12.15
C ILE A 126 13.59 9.10 -11.18
N GLU A 127 12.71 9.89 -10.59
CA GLU A 127 13.09 10.84 -9.55
C GLU A 127 13.26 10.10 -8.21
N TRP A 128 14.45 9.59 -7.99
CA TRP A 128 14.82 8.83 -6.79
C TRP A 128 14.51 9.56 -5.49
N ILE A 129 14.53 10.89 -5.51
CA ILE A 129 14.22 11.75 -4.37
C ILE A 129 12.77 11.52 -3.90
N LYS A 130 11.83 11.35 -4.83
CA LYS A 130 10.42 11.10 -4.50
C LYS A 130 10.16 9.72 -3.90
N LEU A 131 11.12 8.77 -4.01
CA LEU A 131 11.04 7.46 -3.38
C LEU A 131 11.50 7.46 -1.91
N ILE A 132 12.27 8.45 -1.49
CA ILE A 132 12.82 8.54 -0.13
C ILE A 132 11.74 8.48 0.96
N PRO A 133 10.62 9.24 0.89
CA PRO A 133 9.57 9.16 1.91
C PRO A 133 8.98 7.76 2.06
N TYR A 134 8.77 7.06 0.95
CA TYR A 134 8.20 5.70 0.96
C TYR A 134 9.15 4.68 1.60
N ILE A 135 10.44 4.73 1.24
CA ILE A 135 11.47 3.87 1.83
C ILE A 135 11.59 4.15 3.33
N LEU A 136 11.56 5.44 3.71
CA LEU A 136 11.64 5.86 5.10
C LEU A 136 10.44 5.34 5.90
N VAL A 137 9.22 5.50 5.41
CA VAL A 137 8.00 5.01 6.06
C VAL A 137 8.06 3.50 6.27
N ILE A 138 8.47 2.75 5.24
CA ILE A 138 8.62 1.29 5.34
C ILE A 138 9.70 0.92 6.38
N ALA A 139 10.86 1.56 6.36
CA ALA A 139 11.94 1.30 7.31
C ALA A 139 11.54 1.59 8.75
N LEU A 140 10.84 2.71 8.99
CA LEU A 140 10.34 3.09 10.30
C LEU A 140 9.23 2.13 10.78
N ALA A 141 8.35 1.70 9.88
CA ALA A 141 7.30 0.73 10.18
C ALA A 141 7.88 -0.63 10.60
N ILE A 142 8.88 -1.14 9.87
CA ILE A 142 9.59 -2.38 10.20
C ILE A 142 10.35 -2.27 11.52
N SER A 143 10.83 -1.07 11.89
CA SER A 143 11.50 -0.82 13.17
C SER A 143 10.57 -0.90 14.39
N GLY A 144 9.26 -1.08 14.18
CA GLY A 144 8.28 -1.20 15.26
C GLY A 144 7.87 0.14 15.90
N MET A 145 8.13 1.26 15.23
CA MET A 145 7.69 2.58 15.70
C MET A 145 6.15 2.68 15.65
N ASN A 146 5.61 3.53 16.52
CA ASN A 146 4.17 3.83 16.54
C ASN A 146 3.71 4.35 15.17
N VAL A 147 2.61 3.80 14.65
CA VAL A 147 2.07 4.10 13.32
C VAL A 147 1.83 5.60 13.12
N ALA A 148 1.26 6.29 14.14
CA ALA A 148 1.05 7.73 14.06
C ALA A 148 2.36 8.50 13.87
N ALA A 149 3.43 8.12 14.59
CA ALA A 149 4.75 8.74 14.44
C ALA A 149 5.34 8.47 13.05
N VAL A 150 5.22 7.25 12.54
CA VAL A 150 5.69 6.87 11.20
C VAL A 150 4.99 7.70 10.11
N LEU A 151 3.67 7.82 10.18
CA LEU A 151 2.89 8.61 9.23
C LEU A 151 3.20 10.10 9.32
N THR A 152 3.35 10.65 10.54
CA THR A 152 3.71 12.06 10.74
C THR A 152 5.09 12.38 10.17
N ILE A 153 6.08 11.51 10.40
CA ILE A 153 7.42 11.67 9.83
C ILE A 153 7.38 11.55 8.31
N GLY A 154 6.65 10.57 7.78
CA GLY A 154 6.47 10.37 6.34
C GLY A 154 5.85 11.61 5.67
N LEU A 155 4.79 12.16 6.27
CA LEU A 155 4.13 13.37 5.81
C LEU A 155 5.08 14.59 5.83
N ALA A 156 5.80 14.77 6.93
CA ALA A 156 6.76 15.87 7.07
C ALA A 156 7.89 15.80 6.01
N VAL A 157 8.45 14.60 5.80
CA VAL A 157 9.51 14.40 4.80
C VAL A 157 8.97 14.59 3.38
N ASN A 158 7.78 14.09 3.09
CA ASN A 158 7.15 14.27 1.78
C ASN A 158 6.85 15.76 1.51
N GLY A 159 6.34 16.48 2.52
CA GLY A 159 6.12 17.93 2.43
C GLY A 159 7.41 18.72 2.16
N VAL A 160 8.49 18.42 2.90
CA VAL A 160 9.79 19.05 2.68
C VAL A 160 10.32 18.79 1.27
N ILE A 161 10.22 17.58 0.76
CA ILE A 161 10.66 17.23 -0.59
C ILE A 161 9.78 17.91 -1.64
N GLY A 162 8.45 17.91 -1.45
CA GLY A 162 7.51 18.55 -2.36
C GLY A 162 7.74 20.05 -2.49
N ILE A 163 7.94 20.75 -1.36
CA ILE A 163 8.18 22.20 -1.32
C ILE A 163 9.59 22.55 -1.87
N SER A 164 10.60 21.74 -1.54
CA SER A 164 11.97 21.99 -2.03
C SER A 164 12.15 21.69 -3.52
N GLY A 165 11.27 20.86 -4.09
CA GLY A 165 11.27 20.49 -5.51
C GLY A 165 10.34 21.34 -6.40
N ASP A 166 9.82 22.47 -5.92
CA ASP A 166 8.84 23.33 -6.62
C ASP A 166 7.58 22.59 -7.11
N SER A 167 7.32 21.42 -6.57
CA SER A 167 6.17 20.59 -6.96
C SER A 167 4.94 20.80 -6.06
N LEU A 168 5.09 21.50 -4.93
CA LEU A 168 4.00 21.86 -3.99
C LEU A 168 4.24 23.26 -3.41
N ASP A 169 3.20 24.08 -3.38
CA ASP A 169 3.23 25.34 -2.62
C ASP A 169 2.79 25.10 -1.16
N TRP A 170 3.19 26.01 -0.26
CA TRP A 170 2.81 25.93 1.16
C TRP A 170 1.31 25.88 1.38
N SER A 171 0.53 26.60 0.57
CA SER A 171 -0.93 26.61 0.64
C SER A 171 -1.52 25.26 0.25
N GLU A 172 -1.02 24.64 -0.81
CA GLU A 172 -1.44 23.31 -1.26
C GLU A 172 -1.08 22.20 -0.27
N PHE A 173 0.11 22.33 0.36
CA PHE A 173 0.51 21.40 1.41
C PHE A 173 -0.42 21.46 2.63
N LEU A 174 -0.78 22.66 3.08
CA LEU A 174 -1.71 22.82 4.21
C LEU A 174 -3.12 22.33 3.87
N GLU A 175 -3.62 22.57 2.66
CA GLU A 175 -4.91 22.04 2.19
C GLU A 175 -4.92 20.52 2.09
N SER A 176 -3.77 19.88 1.82
CA SER A 176 -3.66 18.43 1.76
C SER A 176 -3.70 17.73 3.13
N ILE A 177 -3.50 18.47 4.22
CA ILE A 177 -3.48 17.96 5.59
C ILE A 177 -4.83 18.14 6.29
N GLY A 178 -5.66 19.07 5.89
CA GLY A 178 -6.87 19.48 6.59
C GLY A 178 -8.11 19.50 5.82
#